data_d23a1eaa855a8742fcc75605c79a4f6b
#
_entry.id   d23a1eaa855a8742fcc75605c79a4f6b
#
_cell.length_a   1.000
_cell.length_b   1.000
_cell.length_c   1.000
_cell.angle_alpha   90.00
_cell.angle_beta   90.00
_cell.angle_gamma   90.00
#
_symmetry.space_group_name_H-M   'P 1'
#
loop_
_entity.id
_entity.type
_entity.pdbx_description
1 polymer ?
#
loop_
_entity_poly.entity_id
_entity_poly.type
_entity_poly.pdbx_seq_one_letter_code
_entity_poly.pdbx_strand_id
1 'polypeptide(L)'
;RHEITREDAIEKFKAMGENYKVEIIESIPVGEILSLYEQGEFIDLCRGPHVPSTRYLKAFKLTKVAGAYWRGDSKNKMLQRIYGYAFAEERELKEYLVQLEEAEKRDHRKLGKELELFFMSDYGPGFPFFLPKGMELKNTLMRLWEKEHKKSGYKMIQTPIMLNKELWETSGHWFNYRENMYTSEID
;
A
#
# COMPACT_ATOMS: atom_id res chain seq x y z
N ARG A 1 22.33 -4.88 -18.99
CA ARG A 1 21.26 -5.90 -18.93
C ARG A 1 21.72 -7.10 -19.75
N HIS A 2 21.61 -8.30 -19.19
CA HIS A 2 21.75 -9.55 -19.94
C HIS A 2 20.59 -10.49 -19.60
N GLU A 3 20.20 -11.29 -20.58
CA GLU A 3 19.26 -12.38 -20.37
C GLU A 3 20.04 -13.60 -19.91
N ILE A 4 19.46 -14.39 -19.04
CA ILE A 4 20.09 -15.54 -18.41
C ILE A 4 19.10 -16.69 -18.34
N THR A 5 19.58 -17.92 -18.44
CA THR A 5 18.74 -19.09 -18.20
C THR A 5 18.38 -19.22 -16.73
N ARG A 6 17.33 -19.96 -16.42
CA ARG A 6 16.91 -20.20 -15.03
C ARG A 6 17.98 -20.94 -14.25
N GLU A 7 18.56 -21.94 -14.86
CA GLU A 7 19.59 -22.82 -14.29
C GLU A 7 20.84 -21.99 -13.93
N ASP A 8 21.35 -21.20 -14.88
CA ASP A 8 22.52 -20.36 -14.67
C ASP A 8 22.26 -19.26 -13.61
N ALA A 9 21.03 -18.69 -13.57
CA ALA A 9 20.67 -17.71 -12.57
C ALA A 9 20.63 -18.32 -11.16
N ILE A 10 20.06 -19.51 -11.02
CA ILE A 10 20.03 -20.24 -9.74
C ILE A 10 21.45 -20.55 -9.27
N GLU A 11 22.30 -21.07 -10.15
CA GLU A 11 23.69 -21.37 -9.83
C GLU A 11 24.45 -20.11 -9.38
N LYS A 12 24.34 -19.04 -10.15
CA LYS A 12 24.97 -17.75 -9.85
C LYS A 12 24.56 -17.21 -8.48
N PHE A 13 23.26 -17.13 -8.18
CA PHE A 13 22.79 -16.59 -6.90
C PHE A 13 23.04 -17.53 -5.72
N LYS A 14 23.09 -18.84 -5.93
CA LYS A 14 23.55 -19.79 -4.91
C LYS A 14 25.03 -19.57 -4.57
N ALA A 15 25.88 -19.38 -5.58
CA ALA A 15 27.29 -19.08 -5.37
C ALA A 15 27.53 -17.76 -4.63
N MET A 16 26.62 -16.77 -4.79
CA MET A 16 26.64 -15.50 -4.07
C MET A 16 26.02 -15.56 -2.66
N GLY A 17 25.40 -16.68 -2.28
CA GLY A 17 24.69 -16.82 -0.99
C GLY A 17 23.32 -16.12 -0.94
N GLU A 18 22.79 -15.71 -2.07
CA GLU A 18 21.55 -14.95 -2.23
C GLU A 18 20.32 -15.88 -2.28
N ASN A 19 20.07 -16.60 -1.21
CA ASN A 19 19.02 -17.63 -1.14
C ASN A 19 17.61 -17.10 -1.43
N TYR A 20 17.29 -15.87 -1.01
CA TYR A 20 16.01 -15.25 -1.32
C TYR A 20 15.79 -15.01 -2.81
N LYS A 21 16.85 -14.69 -3.55
CA LYS A 21 16.79 -14.54 -5.01
C LYS A 21 16.60 -15.89 -5.70
N VAL A 22 17.24 -16.93 -5.19
CA VAL A 22 17.00 -18.30 -5.66
C VAL A 22 15.52 -18.68 -5.51
N GLU A 23 14.95 -18.45 -4.34
CA GLU A 23 13.55 -18.73 -4.06
C GLU A 23 12.59 -17.93 -4.97
N ILE A 24 12.93 -16.66 -5.29
CA ILE A 24 12.18 -15.86 -6.25
C ILE A 24 12.25 -16.49 -7.64
N ILE A 25 13.44 -16.84 -8.12
CA ILE A 25 13.64 -17.43 -9.44
C ILE A 25 12.85 -18.73 -9.60
N GLU A 26 12.85 -19.58 -8.58
CA GLU A 26 12.10 -20.83 -8.56
C GLU A 26 10.58 -20.61 -8.66
N SER A 27 10.07 -19.49 -8.13
CA SER A 27 8.66 -19.14 -8.16
C SER A 27 8.19 -18.45 -9.45
N ILE A 28 9.10 -18.03 -10.32
CA ILE A 28 8.76 -17.42 -11.62
C ILE A 28 8.22 -18.52 -12.56
N PRO A 29 7.13 -18.30 -13.31
CA PRO A 29 6.60 -19.28 -14.25
C PRO A 29 7.64 -19.75 -15.28
N VAL A 30 7.52 -21.02 -15.70
CA VAL A 30 8.38 -21.58 -16.75
C VAL A 30 8.11 -20.87 -18.07
N GLY A 31 9.18 -20.51 -18.80
CA GLY A 31 9.09 -19.80 -20.08
C GLY A 31 9.19 -18.28 -19.98
N GLU A 32 9.19 -17.71 -18.75
CA GLU A 32 9.50 -16.29 -18.59
C GLU A 32 10.99 -16.01 -18.74
N ILE A 33 11.31 -14.90 -19.43
CA ILE A 33 12.68 -14.43 -19.64
C ILE A 33 13.20 -13.82 -18.35
N LEU A 34 14.31 -14.36 -17.86
CA LEU A 34 15.03 -13.80 -16.73
C LEU A 34 16.11 -12.83 -17.20
N SER A 35 16.25 -11.72 -16.53
CA SER A 35 17.31 -10.75 -16.84
C SER A 35 18.04 -10.25 -15.60
N LEU A 36 19.32 -10.02 -15.76
CA LEU A 36 20.20 -9.43 -14.76
C LEU A 36 20.57 -8.01 -15.17
N TYR A 37 20.73 -7.16 -14.18
CA TYR A 37 21.30 -5.82 -14.32
C TYR A 37 22.58 -5.74 -13.50
N GLU A 38 23.64 -5.29 -14.12
CA GLU A 38 24.95 -5.12 -13.52
C GLU A 38 25.35 -3.66 -13.47
N GLN A 39 26.00 -3.29 -12.38
CA GLN A 39 26.60 -1.99 -12.18
C GLN A 39 27.85 -2.12 -11.32
N GLY A 40 29.02 -2.15 -11.96
CA GLY A 40 30.26 -2.50 -11.28
C GLY A 40 30.19 -3.91 -10.72
N GLU A 41 30.42 -4.05 -9.42
CA GLU A 41 30.35 -5.33 -8.73
C GLU A 41 28.91 -5.73 -8.33
N PHE A 42 27.95 -4.80 -8.42
CA PHE A 42 26.57 -5.06 -8.05
C PHE A 42 25.82 -5.74 -9.19
N ILE A 43 25.24 -6.90 -8.90
CA ILE A 43 24.43 -7.68 -9.85
C ILE A 43 23.11 -8.01 -9.18
N ASP A 44 22.01 -7.77 -9.89
CA ASP A 44 20.69 -8.13 -9.39
C ASP A 44 19.75 -8.65 -10.47
N LEU A 45 18.82 -9.51 -10.03
CA LEU A 45 17.70 -9.98 -10.84
C LEU A 45 16.67 -8.86 -10.95
N CYS A 46 16.37 -8.42 -12.16
CA CYS A 46 15.35 -7.41 -12.39
C CYS A 46 14.72 -7.55 -13.77
N ARG A 47 13.40 -7.36 -13.82
CA ARG A 47 12.65 -7.34 -15.09
C ARG A 47 12.95 -6.09 -15.91
N GLY A 48 13.27 -5.00 -15.23
CA GLY A 48 13.48 -3.68 -15.85
C GLY A 48 12.17 -2.97 -16.23
N PRO A 49 12.24 -1.92 -17.05
CA PRO A 49 13.45 -1.29 -17.55
C PRO A 49 14.24 -0.51 -16.49
N HIS A 50 15.55 -0.34 -16.70
CA HIS A 50 16.39 0.56 -15.92
C HIS A 50 16.86 1.73 -16.78
N VAL A 51 17.24 2.84 -16.14
CA VAL A 51 17.93 3.94 -16.82
C VAL A 51 19.25 3.47 -17.41
N PRO A 52 19.67 4.02 -18.56
CA PRO A 52 20.90 3.58 -19.23
C PRO A 52 22.18 3.84 -18.43
N SER A 53 22.14 4.79 -17.51
CA SER A 53 23.27 5.17 -16.67
C SER A 53 22.80 5.82 -15.39
N THR A 54 23.47 5.57 -14.27
CA THR A 54 23.21 6.21 -12.97
C THR A 54 23.40 7.74 -13.00
N ARG A 55 24.08 8.29 -14.01
CA ARG A 55 24.17 9.75 -14.20
C ARG A 55 22.82 10.45 -14.37
N TYR A 56 21.75 9.69 -14.72
CA TYR A 56 20.39 10.20 -14.79
C TYR A 56 19.71 10.31 -13.42
N LEU A 57 20.28 9.68 -12.38
CA LEU A 57 19.79 9.75 -11.00
C LEU A 57 20.41 10.97 -10.30
N LYS A 58 19.98 12.15 -10.68
CA LYS A 58 20.56 13.41 -10.19
C LYS A 58 20.08 13.78 -8.79
N ALA A 59 18.81 13.53 -8.52
CA ALA A 59 18.16 13.92 -7.29
C ALA A 59 17.52 12.71 -6.63
N PHE A 60 18.08 12.22 -5.51
CA PHE A 60 17.50 11.14 -4.73
C PHE A 60 17.74 11.34 -3.24
N LYS A 61 16.87 10.78 -2.42
CA LYS A 61 17.01 10.78 -0.96
C LYS A 61 16.49 9.47 -0.39
N LEU A 62 17.31 8.80 0.42
CA LEU A 62 16.87 7.72 1.28
C LEU A 62 16.16 8.31 2.50
N THR A 63 14.99 7.78 2.86
CA THR A 63 14.11 8.41 3.85
C THR A 63 13.97 7.59 5.11
N LYS A 64 13.80 6.28 5.00
CA LYS A 64 13.66 5.42 6.17
C LYS A 64 14.08 3.98 5.91
N VAL A 65 14.35 3.27 7.00
CA VAL A 65 14.48 1.81 7.03
C VAL A 65 13.34 1.26 7.88
N ALA A 66 12.70 0.19 7.43
CA ALA A 66 11.65 -0.49 8.18
C ALA A 66 11.80 -2.01 8.07
N GLY A 67 11.33 -2.74 9.07
CA GLY A 67 11.20 -4.19 8.99
C GLY A 67 10.14 -4.59 7.95
N ALA A 68 10.38 -5.67 7.23
CA ALA A 68 9.42 -6.26 6.32
C ALA A 68 9.58 -7.79 6.34
N TYR A 69 8.52 -8.50 6.68
CA TYR A 69 8.57 -9.95 6.62
C TYR A 69 8.69 -10.46 5.19
N TRP A 70 9.52 -11.47 4.98
CA TRP A 70 9.67 -12.11 3.69
C TRP A 70 8.32 -12.60 3.16
N ARG A 71 7.98 -12.22 1.93
CA ARG A 71 6.69 -12.51 1.28
C ARG A 71 5.45 -12.03 2.06
N GLY A 72 5.61 -11.08 2.99
CA GLY A 72 4.51 -10.53 3.77
C GLY A 72 3.97 -11.44 4.88
N ASP A 73 4.55 -12.61 5.10
CA ASP A 73 4.15 -13.54 6.15
C ASP A 73 4.98 -13.29 7.42
N SER A 74 4.30 -12.97 8.52
CA SER A 74 4.91 -12.72 9.84
C SER A 74 5.66 -13.91 10.45
N LYS A 75 5.45 -15.11 9.92
CA LYS A 75 6.18 -16.33 10.32
C LYS A 75 7.55 -16.42 9.66
N ASN A 76 7.77 -15.69 8.57
CA ASN A 76 9.03 -15.66 7.85
C ASN A 76 10.02 -14.67 8.49
N LYS A 77 11.27 -14.74 8.04
CA LYS A 77 12.31 -13.81 8.51
C LYS A 77 11.94 -12.36 8.20
N MET A 78 12.20 -11.50 9.19
CA MET A 78 12.11 -10.06 9.03
C MET A 78 13.37 -9.58 8.30
N LEU A 79 13.18 -8.93 7.16
CA LEU A 79 14.20 -8.27 6.37
C LEU A 79 14.13 -6.75 6.60
N GLN A 80 15.16 -6.05 6.15
CA GLN A 80 15.19 -4.58 6.15
C GLN A 80 14.72 -4.07 4.79
N ARG A 81 13.77 -3.13 4.81
CA ARG A 81 13.31 -2.42 3.61
C ARG A 81 13.74 -0.97 3.68
N ILE A 82 14.53 -0.56 2.71
CA ILE A 82 15.02 0.81 2.56
C ILE A 82 14.06 1.55 1.62
N TYR A 83 13.60 2.72 2.05
CA TYR A 83 12.73 3.59 1.28
C TYR A 83 13.47 4.83 0.82
N GLY A 84 13.13 5.29 -0.36
CA GLY A 84 13.70 6.51 -0.91
C GLY A 84 12.84 7.07 -2.04
N TYR A 85 13.17 8.28 -2.43
CA TYR A 85 12.56 8.98 -3.57
C TYR A 85 13.63 9.41 -4.54
N ALA A 86 13.33 9.37 -5.83
CA ALA A 86 14.20 9.86 -6.89
C ALA A 86 13.37 10.70 -7.87
N PHE A 87 13.95 11.82 -8.30
CA PHE A 87 13.36 12.76 -9.25
C PHE A 87 14.37 13.13 -10.32
N ALA A 88 13.91 13.70 -11.44
CA ALA A 88 14.79 14.17 -12.49
C ALA A 88 15.59 15.40 -12.07
N GLU A 89 14.99 16.26 -11.27
CA GLU A 89 15.57 17.54 -10.83
C GLU A 89 15.55 17.69 -9.30
N GLU A 90 16.60 18.31 -8.77
CA GLU A 90 16.73 18.55 -7.32
C GLU A 90 15.60 19.42 -6.75
N ARG A 91 15.07 20.34 -7.57
CA ARG A 91 13.91 21.17 -7.18
C ARG A 91 12.68 20.32 -6.93
N GLU A 92 12.37 19.37 -7.80
CA GLU A 92 11.21 18.49 -7.67
C GLU A 92 11.31 17.64 -6.40
N LEU A 93 12.51 17.12 -6.12
CA LEU A 93 12.76 16.37 -4.88
C LEU A 93 12.51 17.23 -3.64
N LYS A 94 13.00 18.47 -3.62
CA LYS A 94 12.79 19.41 -2.50
C LYS A 94 11.31 19.72 -2.32
N GLU A 95 10.61 20.06 -3.40
CA GLU A 95 9.18 20.36 -3.37
C GLU A 95 8.39 19.15 -2.82
N TYR A 96 8.72 17.96 -3.26
CA TYR A 96 8.07 16.74 -2.78
C TYR A 96 8.36 16.46 -1.29
N LEU A 97 9.59 16.66 -0.83
CA LEU A 97 9.93 16.49 0.58
C LEU A 97 9.19 17.49 1.47
N VAL A 98 9.02 18.73 1.01
CA VAL A 98 8.18 19.73 1.70
C VAL A 98 6.72 19.28 1.74
N GLN A 99 6.17 18.73 0.65
CA GLN A 99 4.82 18.19 0.64
C GLN A 99 4.64 17.04 1.64
N LEU A 100 5.62 16.15 1.76
CA LEU A 100 5.59 15.06 2.75
C LEU A 100 5.60 15.60 4.18
N GLU A 101 6.45 16.58 4.47
CA GLU A 101 6.50 17.22 5.79
C GLU A 101 5.17 17.91 6.14
N GLU A 102 4.60 18.65 5.18
CA GLU A 102 3.30 19.27 5.35
C GLU A 102 2.16 18.25 5.50
N ALA A 103 2.22 17.13 4.77
CA ALA A 103 1.25 16.04 4.93
C ALA A 103 1.32 15.41 6.33
N GLU A 104 2.54 15.23 6.87
CA GLU A 104 2.73 14.71 8.23
C GLU A 104 2.17 15.67 9.30
N LYS A 105 2.36 16.97 9.13
CA LYS A 105 1.78 18.01 10.02
C LYS A 105 0.25 17.98 9.98
N ARG A 106 -0.34 17.59 8.84
CA ARG A 106 -1.80 17.51 8.61
C ARG A 106 -2.37 16.12 8.77
N ASP A 107 -1.63 15.17 9.35
CA ASP A 107 -2.15 13.82 9.60
C ASP A 107 -3.42 13.91 10.45
N HIS A 108 -4.53 13.39 9.92
CA HIS A 108 -5.83 13.43 10.58
C HIS A 108 -5.85 12.71 11.93
N ARG A 109 -4.99 11.70 12.12
CA ARG A 109 -4.87 10.96 13.39
C ARG A 109 -4.26 11.85 14.48
N LYS A 110 -3.27 12.68 14.09
CA LYS A 110 -2.66 13.66 14.98
C LYS A 110 -3.62 14.81 15.27
N LEU A 111 -4.10 15.47 14.22
CA LEU A 111 -5.02 16.62 14.35
C LEU A 111 -6.34 16.21 15.02
N GLY A 112 -6.88 15.04 14.71
CA GLY A 112 -8.11 14.55 15.32
C GLY A 112 -8.00 14.38 16.83
N LYS A 113 -6.84 13.90 17.30
CA LYS A 113 -6.55 13.80 18.74
C LYS A 113 -6.31 15.18 19.39
N GLU A 114 -5.47 16.02 18.78
CA GLU A 114 -5.13 17.35 19.30
C GLU A 114 -6.33 18.27 19.38
N LEU A 115 -7.24 18.20 18.40
CA LEU A 115 -8.46 18.99 18.33
C LEU A 115 -9.65 18.35 19.06
N GLU A 116 -9.44 17.19 19.68
CA GLU A 116 -10.50 16.43 20.38
C GLU A 116 -11.71 16.11 19.47
N LEU A 117 -11.43 15.64 18.25
CA LEU A 117 -12.48 15.30 17.28
C LEU A 117 -12.98 13.86 17.46
N PHE A 118 -12.09 12.96 17.78
CA PHE A 118 -12.39 11.53 18.00
C PHE A 118 -11.31 10.85 18.82
N PHE A 119 -11.63 9.68 19.31
CA PHE A 119 -10.65 8.75 19.92
C PHE A 119 -10.88 7.33 19.40
N MET A 120 -9.87 6.50 19.55
CA MET A 120 -9.93 5.05 19.26
C MET A 120 -10.05 4.30 20.59
N SER A 121 -10.84 3.23 20.58
CA SER A 121 -11.09 2.40 21.76
C SER A 121 -10.85 0.93 21.45
N ASP A 122 -10.36 0.18 22.45
CA ASP A 122 -10.22 -1.27 22.35
C ASP A 122 -11.57 -2.00 22.25
N TYR A 123 -12.65 -1.35 22.66
CA TYR A 123 -14.02 -1.86 22.48
C TYR A 123 -14.54 -1.81 21.03
N GLY A 124 -13.86 -1.06 20.16
CA GLY A 124 -14.22 -0.95 18.75
C GLY A 124 -12.96 -0.77 17.90
N PRO A 125 -12.08 -1.78 17.78
CA PRO A 125 -10.85 -1.67 17.02
C PRO A 125 -11.15 -1.31 15.55
N GLY A 126 -10.50 -0.25 15.07
CA GLY A 126 -10.70 0.26 13.72
C GLY A 126 -11.86 1.25 13.55
N PHE A 127 -12.69 1.46 14.57
CA PHE A 127 -13.82 2.38 14.53
C PHE A 127 -13.58 3.62 15.41
N PRO A 128 -13.64 4.85 14.86
CA PRO A 128 -13.48 6.07 15.66
C PRO A 128 -14.74 6.38 16.46
N PHE A 129 -14.54 6.75 17.72
CA PHE A 129 -15.58 7.31 18.59
C PHE A 129 -15.54 8.81 18.47
N PHE A 130 -16.54 9.40 17.81
CA PHE A 130 -16.58 10.85 17.60
C PHE A 130 -16.98 11.61 18.87
N LEU A 131 -16.18 12.61 19.20
CA LEU A 131 -16.45 13.57 20.27
C LEU A 131 -17.34 14.74 19.75
N PRO A 132 -17.86 15.61 20.62
CA PRO A 132 -18.78 16.67 20.19
C PRO A 132 -18.27 17.55 19.04
N LYS A 133 -17.01 17.99 19.09
CA LYS A 133 -16.40 18.78 18.01
C LYS A 133 -16.30 17.97 16.70
N GLY A 134 -15.95 16.68 16.80
CA GLY A 134 -15.88 15.78 15.67
C GLY A 134 -17.25 15.54 15.02
N MET A 135 -18.30 15.40 15.84
CA MET A 135 -19.66 15.28 15.35
C MET A 135 -20.15 16.54 14.64
N GLU A 136 -19.80 17.73 15.14
CA GLU A 136 -20.15 18.98 14.46
C GLU A 136 -19.46 19.10 13.10
N LEU A 137 -18.17 18.76 13.01
CA LEU A 137 -17.45 18.69 11.75
C LEU A 137 -18.08 17.69 10.78
N LYS A 138 -18.36 16.47 11.24
CA LYS A 138 -19.01 15.42 10.44
C LYS A 138 -20.37 15.89 9.92
N ASN A 139 -21.21 16.44 10.78
CA ASN A 139 -22.54 16.92 10.40
C ASN A 139 -22.47 18.09 9.39
N THR A 140 -21.47 18.96 9.53
CA THR A 140 -21.25 20.06 8.58
C THR A 140 -20.88 19.52 7.19
N LEU A 141 -19.99 18.54 7.10
CA LEU A 141 -19.64 17.88 5.84
C LEU A 141 -20.85 17.13 5.26
N MET A 142 -21.63 16.43 6.08
CA MET A 142 -22.84 15.72 5.63
C MET A 142 -23.88 16.70 5.08
N ARG A 143 -24.12 17.84 5.75
CA ARG A 143 -25.04 18.88 5.25
C ARG A 143 -24.59 19.43 3.90
N LEU A 144 -23.29 19.67 3.71
CA LEU A 144 -22.74 20.10 2.42
C LEU A 144 -22.97 19.04 1.34
N TRP A 145 -22.62 17.79 1.65
CA TRP A 145 -22.78 16.64 0.74
C TRP A 145 -24.26 16.49 0.31
N GLU A 146 -25.19 16.49 1.26
CA GLU A 146 -26.62 16.40 0.97
C GLU A 146 -27.11 17.56 0.09
N LYS A 147 -26.66 18.78 0.38
CA LYS A 147 -27.03 19.97 -0.39
C LYS A 147 -26.61 19.83 -1.85
N GLU A 148 -25.37 19.40 -2.10
CA GLU A 148 -24.85 19.27 -3.48
C GLU A 148 -25.53 18.11 -4.22
N HIS A 149 -25.80 16.99 -3.56
CA HIS A 149 -26.52 15.87 -4.16
C HIS A 149 -27.98 16.22 -4.50
N LYS A 150 -28.67 16.91 -3.60
CA LYS A 150 -30.04 17.40 -3.86
C LYS A 150 -30.13 18.33 -5.07
N LYS A 151 -29.14 19.23 -5.25
CA LYS A 151 -29.06 20.09 -6.44
C LYS A 151 -28.92 19.29 -7.75
N SER A 152 -28.24 18.15 -7.69
CA SER A 152 -28.02 17.25 -8.82
C SER A 152 -29.18 16.23 -9.01
N GLY A 153 -30.29 16.39 -8.29
CA GLY A 153 -31.47 15.54 -8.43
C GLY A 153 -31.42 14.20 -7.70
N TYR A 154 -30.38 13.93 -6.88
CA TYR A 154 -30.31 12.70 -6.10
C TYR A 154 -31.33 12.74 -4.95
N LYS A 155 -31.87 11.56 -4.65
CA LYS A 155 -32.80 11.35 -3.53
C LYS A 155 -32.12 10.52 -2.45
N MET A 156 -32.35 10.91 -1.20
CA MET A 156 -31.85 10.13 -0.06
C MET A 156 -32.70 8.88 0.12
N ILE A 157 -32.03 7.77 0.33
CA ILE A 157 -32.65 6.50 0.74
C ILE A 157 -31.88 5.95 1.95
N GLN A 158 -32.54 5.11 2.71
CA GLN A 158 -31.92 4.35 3.79
C GLN A 158 -32.24 2.88 3.59
N THR A 159 -31.24 2.05 3.56
CA THR A 159 -31.36 0.59 3.48
C THR A 159 -31.00 -0.02 4.83
N PRO A 160 -31.47 -1.26 5.14
CA PRO A 160 -30.99 -2.02 6.29
C PRO A 160 -29.48 -2.24 6.24
N ILE A 161 -28.85 -2.27 7.42
CA ILE A 161 -27.40 -2.55 7.56
C ILE A 161 -27.11 -4.03 7.30
N MET A 162 -28.02 -4.92 7.76
CA MET A 162 -27.92 -6.36 7.57
C MET A 162 -28.90 -6.80 6.51
N LEU A 163 -28.43 -7.58 5.54
CA LEU A 163 -29.20 -8.07 4.42
C LEU A 163 -28.92 -9.56 4.22
N ASN A 164 -29.85 -10.26 3.57
CA ASN A 164 -29.71 -11.68 3.27
C ASN A 164 -28.54 -11.94 2.33
N LYS A 165 -27.91 -13.10 2.51
CA LYS A 165 -26.78 -13.63 1.70
C LYS A 165 -27.04 -13.54 0.20
N GLU A 166 -28.27 -13.77 -0.24
CA GLU A 166 -28.71 -13.78 -1.64
C GLU A 166 -28.35 -12.49 -2.41
N LEU A 167 -28.41 -11.34 -1.74
CA LEU A 167 -27.98 -10.08 -2.34
C LEU A 167 -26.47 -10.08 -2.67
N TRP A 168 -25.67 -10.64 -1.78
CA TRP A 168 -24.22 -10.72 -1.94
C TRP A 168 -23.81 -11.78 -2.97
N GLU A 169 -24.59 -12.84 -3.14
CA GLU A 169 -24.43 -13.81 -4.22
C GLU A 169 -24.74 -13.17 -5.58
N THR A 170 -25.85 -12.47 -5.69
CA THR A 170 -26.25 -11.76 -6.92
C THR A 170 -25.22 -10.71 -7.34
N SER A 171 -24.63 -9.98 -6.41
CA SER A 171 -23.62 -8.97 -6.68
C SER A 171 -22.19 -9.54 -6.85
N GLY A 172 -21.99 -10.84 -6.64
CA GLY A 172 -20.70 -11.51 -6.72
C GLY A 172 -19.78 -11.31 -5.49
N HIS A 173 -20.16 -10.46 -4.54
CA HIS A 173 -19.32 -10.19 -3.35
C HIS A 173 -19.12 -11.44 -2.51
N TRP A 174 -20.11 -12.32 -2.41
CA TRP A 174 -20.02 -13.55 -1.64
C TRP A 174 -18.87 -14.45 -2.10
N PHE A 175 -18.64 -14.56 -3.38
CA PHE A 175 -17.59 -15.42 -3.93
C PHE A 175 -16.19 -14.79 -3.87
N ASN A 176 -16.13 -13.47 -3.90
CA ASN A 176 -14.85 -12.74 -3.99
C ASN A 176 -14.36 -12.19 -2.65
N TYR A 177 -15.26 -11.94 -1.69
CA TYR A 177 -14.94 -11.20 -0.46
C TYR A 177 -15.48 -11.84 0.82
N ARG A 178 -15.94 -13.08 0.77
CA ARG A 178 -16.56 -13.77 1.94
C ARG A 178 -15.67 -13.74 3.19
N GLU A 179 -14.36 -13.89 3.03
CA GLU A 179 -13.40 -13.90 4.14
C GLU A 179 -13.32 -12.54 4.87
N ASN A 180 -13.76 -11.47 4.21
CA ASN A 180 -13.77 -10.11 4.74
C ASN A 180 -15.18 -9.66 5.19
N MET A 181 -16.16 -10.56 5.22
CA MET A 181 -17.53 -10.25 5.59
C MET A 181 -17.86 -10.77 7.00
N TYR A 182 -18.62 -9.99 7.74
CA TYR A 182 -19.24 -10.44 8.98
C TYR A 182 -20.56 -11.13 8.65
N THR A 183 -20.70 -12.38 9.03
CA THR A 183 -21.92 -13.16 8.84
C THR A 183 -22.44 -13.66 10.17
N SER A 184 -23.76 -13.70 10.35
CA SER A 184 -24.44 -14.38 11.46
C SER A 184 -25.44 -15.37 10.90
N GLU A 185 -25.61 -16.49 11.59
CA GLU A 185 -26.69 -17.45 11.33
C GLU A 185 -27.81 -17.15 12.30
N ILE A 186 -29.05 -17.21 11.81
CA ILE A 186 -30.26 -17.08 12.62
C ILE A 186 -30.91 -18.45 12.59
N ASP A 187 -31.13 -19.04 13.76
CA ASP A 187 -31.81 -20.34 13.96
C ASP A 187 -33.28 -20.27 13.51
#